data_d4e368be05772d61b44a47379ad2887e
#
_entry.id   d4e368be05772d61b44a47379ad2887e
#
_cell.length_a   1.000
_cell.length_b   1.000
_cell.length_c   1.000
_cell.angle_alpha   90.00
_cell.angle_beta   90.00
_cell.angle_gamma   90.00
#
_symmetry.space_group_name_H-M   'P 1'
#
loop_
_entity.id
_entity.type
_entity.pdbx_description
1 polymer ?
#
loop_
_entity_poly.entity_id
_entity_poly.type
_entity_poly.pdbx_seq_one_letter_code
_entity_poly.pdbx_strand_id
1 'polypeptide(L)'
;MVRDLSLNGTILQFLEWVDSPPLVIPTQNQSKPMQIFKEFSFEAAHRLPNVPPDHQCSRLHGHSFKVRITVEGEAGIESGWVMDFSELGRAFRPLLDQLDHYYLNDIEGLENPTSENLAKWIWLRLQPNLPSLYEIEIRETCNSGCRYHGD
;
A
#
# COMPACT_ATOMS: atom_id res chain seq x y z
N MET A 1 86.37 -2.36 1.71
CA MET A 1 85.59 -2.86 0.60
C MET A 1 84.18 -2.99 1.13
N VAL A 2 83.47 -1.90 1.05
CA VAL A 2 82.07 -1.80 1.54
C VAL A 2 81.20 -1.95 0.30
N ARG A 3 80.39 -2.96 0.28
CA ARG A 3 79.40 -3.16 -0.79
C ARG A 3 78.19 -2.28 -0.51
N ASP A 4 77.96 -1.37 -1.42
CA ASP A 4 76.78 -0.55 -1.53
C ASP A 4 75.59 -1.47 -1.83
N LEU A 5 74.59 -1.53 -0.90
CA LEU A 5 73.31 -2.14 -1.10
C LEU A 5 72.33 -1.03 -1.40
N SER A 6 72.20 -0.72 -2.68
CA SER A 6 71.18 0.18 -3.14
C SER A 6 69.82 -0.44 -2.88
N LEU A 7 69.13 0.07 -1.90
CA LEU A 7 67.67 -0.20 -1.61
C LEU A 7 66.81 0.66 -2.53
N ASN A 8 66.87 0.45 -3.82
CA ASN A 8 66.04 1.09 -4.79
C ASN A 8 65.01 0.07 -5.33
N GLY A 9 63.91 -0.07 -4.67
CA GLY A 9 62.83 -0.92 -5.18
C GLY A 9 61.57 -1.02 -4.29
N THR A 10 61.71 -0.69 -3.00
CA THR A 10 60.66 -1.00 -2.05
C THR A 10 59.84 0.22 -1.57
N ILE A 11 60.35 1.43 -1.81
CA ILE A 11 59.67 2.66 -1.32
C ILE A 11 58.64 3.18 -2.32
N LEU A 12 58.79 2.92 -3.61
CA LEU A 12 57.85 3.39 -4.63
C LEU A 12 56.54 2.59 -4.67
N GLN A 13 56.53 1.35 -4.23
CA GLN A 13 55.28 0.56 -4.17
C GLN A 13 54.40 0.87 -2.97
N PHE A 14 54.93 1.50 -1.93
CA PHE A 14 54.12 1.88 -0.76
C PHE A 14 53.43 3.23 -0.92
N LEU A 15 53.85 4.07 -1.87
CA LEU A 15 53.25 5.38 -2.10
C LEU A 15 52.03 5.33 -3.06
N GLU A 16 51.89 4.29 -3.86
CA GLU A 16 50.73 4.13 -4.75
C GLU A 16 49.48 3.67 -4.03
N TRP A 17 49.59 3.24 -2.78
CA TRP A 17 48.42 2.81 -1.96
C TRP A 17 47.78 3.95 -1.17
N VAL A 18 48.38 5.11 -1.13
CA VAL A 18 47.87 6.25 -0.31
C VAL A 18 46.89 7.15 -1.09
N ASP A 19 46.87 7.05 -2.42
CA ASP A 19 46.00 7.86 -3.28
C ASP A 19 44.76 7.13 -3.78
N SER A 20 44.43 5.97 -3.22
CA SER A 20 43.12 5.40 -3.47
C SER A 20 42.06 6.28 -2.78
N PRO A 21 41.08 6.83 -3.53
CA PRO A 21 40.01 7.60 -2.90
C PRO A 21 39.32 6.72 -1.83
N PRO A 22 38.94 7.32 -0.70
CA PRO A 22 38.24 6.54 0.34
C PRO A 22 37.08 5.82 -0.32
N LEU A 23 36.96 4.53 -0.05
CA LEU A 23 35.77 3.75 -0.43
C LEU A 23 34.57 4.48 0.11
N VAL A 24 33.88 5.21 -0.77
CA VAL A 24 32.55 5.75 -0.48
C VAL A 24 31.64 4.52 -0.37
N ILE A 25 31.54 3.99 0.83
CA ILE A 25 30.49 3.03 1.14
C ILE A 25 29.19 3.81 0.96
N PRO A 26 28.31 3.45 0.02
CA PRO A 26 27.03 4.10 -0.09
C PRO A 26 26.27 3.85 1.22
N THR A 27 26.27 4.85 2.09
CA THR A 27 25.45 4.83 3.32
C THR A 27 24.01 5.13 2.95
N GLN A 28 23.36 4.23 2.26
CA GLN A 28 21.92 4.07 2.26
C GLN A 28 21.56 2.85 1.39
N ASN A 29 21.47 1.72 2.04
CA ASN A 29 20.61 0.67 1.55
C ASN A 29 19.17 1.21 1.75
N GLN A 30 18.70 2.07 0.83
CA GLN A 30 17.28 2.42 0.78
C GLN A 30 16.56 1.13 0.38
N SER A 31 16.04 0.45 1.38
CA SER A 31 15.13 -0.67 1.13
C SER A 31 14.00 -0.13 0.27
N LYS A 32 13.73 -0.81 -0.84
CA LYS A 32 12.58 -0.41 -1.66
C LYS A 32 11.31 -0.56 -0.81
N PRO A 33 10.38 0.40 -0.89
CA PRO A 33 9.14 0.29 -0.16
C PRO A 33 8.41 -1.00 -0.56
N MET A 34 7.81 -1.64 0.42
CA MET A 34 7.01 -2.84 0.23
C MET A 34 5.53 -2.49 0.40
N GLN A 35 4.69 -3.17 -0.36
CA GLN A 35 3.24 -3.11 -0.20
C GLN A 35 2.78 -4.35 0.55
N ILE A 36 2.03 -4.13 1.63
CA ILE A 36 1.32 -5.18 2.32
C ILE A 36 -0.18 -4.91 2.25
N PHE A 37 -0.99 -5.95 2.29
CA PHE A 37 -2.43 -5.78 2.18
C PHE A 37 -3.19 -6.73 3.11
N LYS A 38 -4.42 -6.35 3.40
CA LYS A 38 -5.41 -7.21 4.06
C LYS A 38 -6.73 -7.17 3.31
N GLU A 39 -7.35 -8.34 3.16
CA GLU A 39 -8.67 -8.47 2.52
C GLU A 39 -9.76 -8.63 3.58
N PHE A 40 -10.91 -8.04 3.26
CA PHE A 40 -12.15 -8.14 4.03
C PHE A 40 -13.29 -8.46 3.08
N SER A 41 -14.37 -9.00 3.61
CA SER A 41 -15.60 -9.20 2.87
C SER A 41 -16.78 -8.74 3.69
N PHE A 42 -17.84 -8.28 3.01
CA PHE A 42 -19.12 -7.94 3.60
C PHE A 42 -20.24 -8.17 2.61
N GLU A 43 -21.43 -8.44 3.14
CA GLU A 43 -22.63 -8.59 2.36
C GLU A 43 -23.44 -7.29 2.42
N ALA A 44 -23.81 -6.75 1.25
CA ALA A 44 -24.62 -5.54 1.22
C ALA A 44 -25.54 -5.50 0.01
N ALA A 45 -26.66 -4.79 0.16
CA ALA A 45 -27.56 -4.48 -0.91
C ALA A 45 -27.33 -3.06 -1.42
N HIS A 46 -27.55 -2.84 -2.71
CA HIS A 46 -27.52 -1.51 -3.31
C HIS A 46 -28.38 -1.42 -4.59
N ARG A 47 -28.56 -0.23 -5.08
CA ARG A 47 -28.98 0.08 -6.46
C ARG A 47 -28.17 1.26 -6.99
N LEU A 48 -28.06 1.37 -8.29
CA LEU A 48 -27.41 2.51 -8.94
C LEU A 48 -28.48 3.47 -9.48
N PRO A 49 -28.77 4.58 -8.78
CA PRO A 49 -29.84 5.49 -9.20
C PRO A 49 -29.49 6.30 -10.46
N ASN A 50 -28.21 6.44 -10.78
CA ASN A 50 -27.72 7.30 -11.87
C ASN A 50 -27.50 6.54 -13.21
N VAL A 51 -27.92 5.26 -13.28
CA VAL A 51 -27.93 4.51 -14.55
C VAL A 51 -29.31 4.62 -15.24
N PRO A 52 -29.42 4.32 -16.54
CA PRO A 52 -30.72 4.29 -17.23
C PRO A 52 -31.71 3.38 -16.51
N PRO A 53 -33.02 3.71 -16.52
CA PRO A 53 -34.05 2.95 -15.76
C PRO A 53 -34.19 1.47 -16.15
N ASP A 54 -33.83 1.12 -17.39
CA ASP A 54 -33.83 -0.23 -17.93
C ASP A 54 -32.55 -1.01 -17.60
N HIS A 55 -31.52 -0.34 -17.09
CA HIS A 55 -30.27 -0.99 -16.68
C HIS A 55 -30.50 -1.93 -15.49
N GLN A 56 -29.92 -3.13 -15.53
CA GLN A 56 -30.11 -4.13 -14.46
C GLN A 56 -29.78 -3.61 -13.06
N CYS A 57 -28.73 -2.77 -12.93
CA CYS A 57 -28.28 -2.22 -11.65
C CYS A 57 -29.16 -1.07 -11.13
N SER A 58 -30.17 -0.58 -11.89
CA SER A 58 -31.17 0.36 -11.39
C SER A 58 -32.07 -0.26 -10.33
N ARG A 59 -32.20 -1.59 -10.34
CA ARG A 59 -33.01 -2.37 -9.42
C ARG A 59 -32.19 -2.71 -8.16
N LEU A 60 -32.89 -2.90 -7.04
CA LEU A 60 -32.28 -3.40 -5.81
C LEU A 60 -31.67 -4.79 -6.03
N HIS A 61 -30.42 -4.93 -5.68
CA HIS A 61 -29.67 -6.21 -5.72
C HIS A 61 -28.57 -6.19 -4.68
N GLY A 62 -27.83 -7.28 -4.51
CA GLY A 62 -26.78 -7.38 -3.51
C GLY A 62 -25.56 -8.17 -4.02
N HIS A 63 -24.44 -7.97 -3.32
CA HIS A 63 -23.18 -8.63 -3.59
C HIS A 63 -22.48 -9.02 -2.31
N SER A 64 -21.61 -10.03 -2.44
CA SER A 64 -20.53 -10.32 -1.49
C SER A 64 -19.32 -9.47 -1.88
N PHE A 65 -19.30 -8.24 -1.36
CA PHE A 65 -18.21 -7.31 -1.64
C PHE A 65 -16.89 -7.80 -1.03
N LYS A 66 -15.80 -7.61 -1.78
CA LYS A 66 -14.45 -7.79 -1.25
C LYS A 66 -13.71 -6.47 -1.28
N VAL A 67 -13.09 -6.13 -0.16
CA VAL A 67 -12.26 -4.93 0.00
C VAL A 67 -10.85 -5.37 0.31
N ARG A 68 -9.87 -4.93 -0.50
CA ARG A 68 -8.47 -5.05 -0.18
C ARG A 68 -7.94 -3.67 0.18
N ILE A 69 -7.30 -3.57 1.34
CA ILE A 69 -6.64 -2.37 1.81
C ILE A 69 -5.14 -2.62 1.75
N THR A 70 -4.44 -1.83 0.95
CA THR A 70 -2.99 -1.90 0.78
C THR A 70 -2.33 -0.69 1.44
N VAL A 71 -1.29 -0.92 2.21
CA VAL A 71 -0.39 0.11 2.73
C VAL A 71 1.00 -0.09 2.17
N GLU A 72 1.75 1.01 2.02
CA GLU A 72 3.11 1.00 1.52
C GLU A 72 4.07 1.62 2.52
N GLY A 73 5.24 1.01 2.69
CA GLY A 73 6.29 1.52 3.56
C GLY A 73 7.54 0.66 3.55
N GLU A 74 8.53 1.10 4.31
CA GLU A 74 9.74 0.31 4.53
C GLU A 74 9.54 -0.67 5.68
N ALA A 75 10.13 -1.85 5.57
CA ALA A 75 10.16 -2.79 6.68
C ALA A 75 11.03 -2.25 7.82
N GLY A 76 10.53 -2.24 9.03
CA GLY A 76 11.29 -1.83 10.21
C GLY A 76 12.53 -2.71 10.40
N ILE A 77 13.65 -2.09 10.75
CA ILE A 77 14.96 -2.79 10.87
C ILE A 77 14.89 -3.91 11.93
N GLU A 78 14.21 -3.67 13.03
CA GLU A 78 14.10 -4.64 14.13
C GLU A 78 12.92 -5.60 13.94
N SER A 79 11.75 -5.06 13.55
CA SER A 79 10.52 -5.84 13.41
C SER A 79 10.47 -6.68 12.14
N GLY A 80 11.11 -6.21 11.06
CA GLY A 80 11.06 -6.84 9.74
C GLY A 80 9.72 -6.66 9.00
N TRP A 81 8.78 -5.86 9.51
CA TRP A 81 7.49 -5.62 8.88
C TRP A 81 7.23 -4.14 8.58
N VAL A 82 6.36 -3.87 7.62
CA VAL A 82 5.86 -2.52 7.29
C VAL A 82 4.86 -2.05 8.35
N MET A 83 3.92 -2.95 8.71
CA MET A 83 2.87 -2.71 9.69
C MET A 83 2.30 -4.04 10.19
N ASP A 84 1.79 -4.07 11.42
CA ASP A 84 1.03 -5.23 11.90
C ASP A 84 -0.33 -5.33 11.19
N PHE A 85 -0.65 -6.48 10.61
CA PHE A 85 -1.93 -6.73 9.97
C PHE A 85 -3.14 -6.56 10.90
N SER A 86 -2.95 -6.64 12.21
CA SER A 86 -4.01 -6.36 13.18
C SER A 86 -4.39 -4.87 13.20
N GLU A 87 -3.44 -3.97 12.91
CA GLU A 87 -3.69 -2.53 12.81
C GLU A 87 -4.58 -2.20 11.63
N LEU A 88 -4.33 -2.81 10.46
CA LEU A 88 -5.24 -2.70 9.30
C LEU A 88 -6.65 -3.17 9.67
N GLY A 89 -6.75 -4.28 10.41
CA GLY A 89 -8.04 -4.80 10.88
C GLY A 89 -8.75 -3.82 11.80
N ARG A 90 -8.04 -3.23 12.76
CA ARG A 90 -8.61 -2.24 13.69
C ARG A 90 -9.04 -0.96 12.99
N ALA A 91 -8.23 -0.49 12.03
CA ALA A 91 -8.54 0.74 11.28
C ALA A 91 -9.82 0.60 10.44
N PHE A 92 -10.01 -0.55 9.80
CA PHE A 92 -11.18 -0.77 8.92
C PHE A 92 -12.45 -1.22 9.67
N ARG A 93 -12.32 -1.83 10.84
CA ARG A 93 -13.48 -2.39 11.57
C ARG A 93 -14.68 -1.45 11.72
N PRO A 94 -14.49 -0.15 12.08
CA PRO A 94 -15.64 0.77 12.21
C PRO A 94 -16.37 1.03 10.90
N LEU A 95 -15.67 0.96 9.75
CA LEU A 95 -16.28 1.11 8.43
C LEU A 95 -16.98 -0.18 8.00
N LEU A 96 -16.35 -1.32 8.27
CA LEU A 96 -16.95 -2.63 8.01
C LEU A 96 -18.29 -2.78 8.72
N ASP A 97 -18.37 -2.36 9.97
CA ASP A 97 -19.60 -2.40 10.78
C ASP A 97 -20.72 -1.48 10.25
N GLN A 98 -20.37 -0.47 9.43
CA GLN A 98 -21.35 0.40 8.75
C GLN A 98 -21.81 -0.16 7.40
N LEU A 99 -20.99 -1.02 6.77
CA LEU A 99 -21.23 -1.55 5.42
C LEU A 99 -21.91 -2.92 5.44
N ASP A 100 -21.52 -3.77 6.41
CA ASP A 100 -21.94 -5.17 6.42
C ASP A 100 -23.41 -5.33 6.80
N HIS A 101 -24.18 -6.00 5.92
CA HIS A 101 -25.62 -6.24 6.05
C HIS A 101 -26.49 -4.97 6.02
N TYR A 102 -25.99 -3.90 5.36
CA TYR A 102 -26.72 -2.65 5.17
C TYR A 102 -27.12 -2.43 3.70
N TYR A 103 -28.08 -1.52 3.52
CA TYR A 103 -28.40 -0.94 2.22
C TYR A 103 -27.49 0.28 1.99
N LEU A 104 -26.54 0.14 1.07
CA LEU A 104 -25.47 1.13 0.91
C LEU A 104 -25.97 2.53 0.55
N ASN A 105 -27.10 2.62 -0.20
CA ASN A 105 -27.68 3.91 -0.60
C ASN A 105 -28.19 4.75 0.57
N ASP A 106 -28.41 4.16 1.76
CA ASP A 106 -28.84 4.87 2.97
C ASP A 106 -27.65 5.42 3.78
N ILE A 107 -26.42 5.09 3.37
CA ILE A 107 -25.19 5.55 4.03
C ILE A 107 -24.79 6.90 3.43
N GLU A 108 -24.61 7.90 4.28
CA GLU A 108 -24.17 9.24 3.89
C GLU A 108 -22.89 9.21 3.04
N GLY A 109 -22.96 9.79 1.84
CA GLY A 109 -21.88 9.80 0.84
C GLY A 109 -21.83 8.57 -0.04
N LEU A 110 -22.79 7.63 0.10
CA LEU A 110 -22.97 6.46 -0.76
C LEU A 110 -24.33 6.44 -1.46
N GLU A 111 -24.91 7.60 -1.74
CA GLU A 111 -26.21 7.71 -2.44
C GLU A 111 -26.21 7.06 -3.83
N ASN A 112 -25.04 6.97 -4.46
CA ASN A 112 -24.81 6.21 -5.70
C ASN A 112 -23.62 5.26 -5.50
N PRO A 113 -23.79 4.09 -4.89
CA PRO A 113 -22.73 3.22 -4.39
C PRO A 113 -22.17 2.31 -5.50
N THR A 114 -21.51 2.91 -6.50
CA THR A 114 -20.66 2.16 -7.44
C THR A 114 -19.39 1.69 -6.73
N SER A 115 -18.67 0.71 -7.29
CA SER A 115 -17.36 0.28 -6.76
C SER A 115 -16.40 1.44 -6.60
N GLU A 116 -16.40 2.41 -7.54
CA GLU A 116 -15.54 3.59 -7.54
C GLU A 116 -15.89 4.55 -6.39
N ASN A 117 -17.17 4.83 -6.19
CA ASN A 117 -17.63 5.69 -5.10
C ASN A 117 -17.40 5.03 -3.73
N LEU A 118 -17.61 3.73 -3.64
CA LEU A 118 -17.32 2.96 -2.42
C LEU A 118 -15.81 2.98 -2.09
N ALA A 119 -14.93 2.81 -3.09
CA ALA A 119 -13.49 2.90 -2.89
C ALA A 119 -13.06 4.28 -2.37
N LYS A 120 -13.60 5.37 -2.97
CA LYS A 120 -13.35 6.75 -2.50
C LYS A 120 -13.90 7.00 -1.10
N TRP A 121 -15.11 6.51 -0.79
CA TRP A 121 -15.74 6.64 0.51
C TRP A 121 -14.91 6.00 1.62
N ILE A 122 -14.39 4.78 1.37
CA ILE A 122 -13.50 4.08 2.29
C ILE A 122 -12.18 4.82 2.43
N TRP A 123 -11.56 5.25 1.32
CA TRP A 123 -10.29 5.97 1.31
C TRP A 123 -10.34 7.22 2.19
N LEU A 124 -11.32 8.09 1.96
CA LEU A 124 -11.46 9.35 2.69
C LEU A 124 -11.61 9.17 4.21
N ARG A 125 -12.14 8.04 4.64
CA ARG A 125 -12.34 7.72 6.07
C ARG A 125 -11.15 7.00 6.69
N LEU A 126 -10.36 6.28 5.91
CA LEU A 126 -9.17 5.58 6.41
C LEU A 126 -7.93 6.47 6.42
N GLN A 127 -7.71 7.24 5.37
CA GLN A 127 -6.47 7.99 5.13
C GLN A 127 -6.04 8.87 6.31
N PRO A 128 -6.94 9.58 7.04
CA PRO A 128 -6.54 10.40 8.19
C PRO A 128 -5.89 9.61 9.34
N ASN A 129 -6.28 8.34 9.50
CA ASN A 129 -5.79 7.46 10.55
C ASN A 129 -4.79 6.40 10.04
N LEU A 130 -4.58 6.35 8.73
CA LEU A 130 -3.70 5.39 8.06
C LEU A 130 -2.86 6.11 7.00
N PRO A 131 -1.88 6.93 7.39
CA PRO A 131 -1.09 7.76 6.45
C PRO A 131 -0.33 6.95 5.39
N SER A 132 -0.02 5.69 5.68
CA SER A 132 0.63 4.75 4.76
C SER A 132 -0.34 4.06 3.78
N LEU A 133 -1.61 4.48 3.75
CA LEU A 133 -2.61 3.95 2.82
C LEU A 133 -2.15 4.19 1.38
N TYR A 134 -2.08 3.12 0.60
CA TYR A 134 -1.61 3.13 -0.78
C TYR A 134 -2.73 2.85 -1.80
N GLU A 135 -3.59 1.86 -1.51
CA GLU A 135 -4.64 1.45 -2.44
C GLU A 135 -5.86 0.91 -1.70
N ILE A 136 -7.03 1.21 -2.21
CA ILE A 136 -8.28 0.50 -1.93
C ILE A 136 -8.73 -0.21 -3.20
N GLU A 137 -8.87 -1.54 -3.14
CA GLU A 137 -9.48 -2.34 -4.21
C GLU A 137 -10.86 -2.82 -3.74
N ILE A 138 -11.87 -2.61 -4.57
CA ILE A 138 -13.24 -3.11 -4.38
C ILE A 138 -13.57 -4.10 -5.48
N ARG A 139 -14.12 -5.24 -5.11
CA ARG A 139 -14.68 -6.23 -6.03
C ARG A 139 -16.11 -6.58 -5.62
N GLU A 140 -17.04 -6.44 -6.54
CA GLU A 140 -18.44 -6.85 -6.39
C GLU A 140 -18.68 -8.27 -6.91
N THR A 141 -17.84 -8.69 -7.86
CA THR A 141 -17.89 -10.00 -8.52
C THR A 141 -16.52 -10.65 -8.52
N CYS A 142 -16.43 -11.91 -8.97
CA CYS A 142 -15.15 -12.62 -9.00
C CYS A 142 -14.17 -12.12 -10.10
N ASN A 143 -14.66 -11.37 -11.11
CA ASN A 143 -13.90 -11.03 -12.31
C ASN A 143 -13.85 -9.54 -12.64
N SER A 144 -14.41 -8.70 -11.81
CA SER A 144 -14.42 -7.23 -12.00
C SER A 144 -14.22 -6.51 -10.67
N GLY A 145 -13.58 -5.35 -10.73
CA GLY A 145 -13.30 -4.53 -9.55
C GLY A 145 -12.73 -3.17 -9.92
N CYS A 146 -12.58 -2.34 -8.92
CA CYS A 146 -12.03 -0.99 -9.01
C CYS A 146 -10.84 -0.88 -8.07
N ARG A 147 -9.81 -0.11 -8.46
CA ARG A 147 -8.67 0.28 -7.62
C ARG A 147 -8.57 1.79 -7.56
N TYR A 148 -8.31 2.30 -6.38
CA TYR A 148 -8.19 3.73 -6.11
C TYR A 148 -6.99 3.99 -5.20
N HIS A 149 -6.19 5.01 -5.56
CA HIS A 149 -4.94 5.36 -4.87
C HIS A 149 -4.97 6.74 -4.20
N GLY A 150 -6.14 7.34 -4.08
CA GLY A 150 -6.28 8.73 -3.67
C GLY A 150 -6.14 9.71 -4.84
N ASP A 151 -6.42 11.00 -4.58
CA ASP A 151 -6.28 12.10 -5.55
C ASP A 151 -4.92 12.78 -5.39
#